data_bb3740a094fac940ab8eff5e494bcced
#
_entry.id   bb3740a094fac940ab8eff5e494bcced
#
_cell.length_a   1.000
_cell.length_b   1.000
_cell.length_c   1.000
_cell.angle_alpha   90.00
_cell.angle_beta   90.00
_cell.angle_gamma   90.00
#
_symmetry.space_group_name_H-M   'P 1'
#
loop_
_entity.id
_entity.type
_entity.pdbx_description
1 polymer ?
#
loop_
_entity_poly.entity_id
_entity_poly.type
_entity_poly.pdbx_seq_one_letter_code
_entity_poly.pdbx_strand_id
1 'polypeptide(L)'
;VAKIFYEMLGAKTVLDFSMGWGDRLAGFYAASTTEHYVGLDPRKENHPIYHKQSEFYEKHLGFFENDKTAEFHISPAEDFDFSKWNEYFDVVFTSPPYFSVERYSYDDTQSWVRYKNIDDWNAEFLHKTLEKIIPTVKKGGIIAINIADVYTNSKWSTDRGWLEICNPMNDFLKSKGLTYEGCIGMAMARRPNSGGAGTASDTEQYSEERIKESEESKDKLFSEPIWIFSK
;
A
#
# COMPACT_ATOMS: atom_id res chain seq x y z
N VAL A 1 -7.32 -5.47 -9.20
CA VAL A 1 -7.69 -4.18 -8.59
C VAL A 1 -6.91 -3.07 -9.26
N ALA A 2 -5.58 -3.02 -9.21
CA ALA A 2 -4.76 -1.90 -9.69
C ALA A 2 -5.03 -1.52 -11.16
N LYS A 3 -5.06 -2.51 -12.08
CA LYS A 3 -5.42 -2.27 -13.50
C LYS A 3 -6.72 -1.49 -13.65
N ILE A 4 -7.79 -2.00 -13.02
CA ILE A 4 -9.12 -1.38 -13.12
C ILE A 4 -9.09 0.04 -12.57
N PHE A 5 -8.39 0.23 -11.45
CA PHE A 5 -8.27 1.53 -10.80
C PHE A 5 -7.56 2.55 -11.71
N TYR A 6 -6.44 2.16 -12.33
CA TYR A 6 -5.71 3.02 -13.25
C TYR A 6 -6.55 3.38 -14.51
N GLU A 7 -7.23 2.41 -15.10
CA GLU A 7 -8.08 2.62 -16.28
C GLU A 7 -9.30 3.49 -15.97
N MET A 8 -9.97 3.28 -14.83
CA MET A 8 -11.11 4.11 -14.41
C MET A 8 -10.74 5.57 -14.20
N LEU A 9 -9.52 5.83 -13.72
CA LEU A 9 -9.00 7.18 -13.48
C LEU A 9 -8.29 7.77 -14.71
N GLY A 10 -8.13 7.02 -15.79
CA GLY A 10 -7.37 7.44 -16.96
C GLY A 10 -5.91 7.74 -16.64
N ALA A 11 -5.34 7.07 -15.63
CA ALA A 11 -4.01 7.33 -15.12
C ALA A 11 -2.93 7.04 -16.16
N LYS A 12 -2.07 8.01 -16.42
CA LYS A 12 -0.86 7.87 -17.26
C LYS A 12 0.37 7.67 -16.39
N THR A 13 0.51 8.47 -15.35
CA THR A 13 1.66 8.48 -14.45
C THR A 13 1.25 8.04 -13.05
N VAL A 14 1.97 7.03 -12.53
CA VAL A 14 1.63 6.33 -11.27
C VAL A 14 2.81 6.38 -10.31
N LEU A 15 2.54 6.69 -9.04
CA LEU A 15 3.47 6.52 -7.93
C LEU A 15 2.98 5.43 -6.99
N ASP A 16 3.88 4.51 -6.61
CA ASP A 16 3.69 3.50 -5.58
C ASP A 16 4.87 3.53 -4.59
N PHE A 17 4.67 4.12 -3.43
CA PHE A 17 5.75 4.30 -2.47
C PHE A 17 5.97 3.11 -1.52
N SER A 18 5.27 2.00 -1.74
CA SER A 18 5.41 0.74 -0.99
C SER A 18 5.07 -0.44 -1.89
N MET A 19 5.95 -0.74 -2.85
CA MET A 19 5.71 -1.69 -3.96
C MET A 19 5.39 -3.12 -3.49
N GLY A 20 5.97 -3.56 -2.36
CA GLY A 20 5.76 -4.90 -1.83
C GLY A 20 6.14 -5.99 -2.83
N TRP A 21 5.18 -6.80 -3.26
CA TRP A 21 5.43 -7.92 -4.21
C TRP A 21 5.25 -7.55 -5.68
N GLY A 22 4.96 -6.29 -6.00
CA GLY A 22 4.82 -5.81 -7.37
C GLY A 22 3.44 -6.03 -8.00
N ASP A 23 2.41 -6.28 -7.21
CA ASP A 23 1.04 -6.48 -7.74
C ASP A 23 0.50 -5.22 -8.43
N ARG A 24 0.84 -4.04 -7.91
CA ARG A 24 0.45 -2.76 -8.53
C ARG A 24 1.27 -2.45 -9.78
N LEU A 25 2.55 -2.90 -9.82
CA LEU A 25 3.37 -2.88 -11.04
C LEU A 25 2.76 -3.77 -12.13
N ALA A 26 2.31 -4.99 -11.78
CA ALA A 26 1.59 -5.85 -12.71
C ALA A 26 0.32 -5.18 -13.26
N GLY A 27 -0.43 -4.50 -12.38
CA GLY A 27 -1.60 -3.70 -12.75
C GLY A 27 -1.26 -2.55 -13.71
N PHE A 28 -0.12 -1.87 -13.50
CA PHE A 28 0.39 -0.84 -14.39
C PHE A 28 0.66 -1.37 -15.80
N TYR A 29 1.38 -2.47 -15.92
CA TYR A 29 1.64 -3.06 -17.24
C TYR A 29 0.37 -3.56 -17.94
N ALA A 30 -0.60 -4.05 -17.17
CA ALA A 30 -1.86 -4.58 -17.72
C ALA A 30 -2.90 -3.50 -18.07
N ALA A 31 -2.76 -2.27 -17.58
CA ALA A 31 -3.67 -1.16 -17.88
C ALA A 31 -3.34 -0.53 -19.23
N SER A 32 -4.37 -0.18 -20.01
CA SER A 32 -4.19 0.43 -21.33
C SER A 32 -3.83 1.92 -21.30
N THR A 33 -4.08 2.59 -20.18
CA THR A 33 -3.91 4.05 -20.05
C THR A 33 -2.55 4.48 -19.53
N THR A 34 -1.83 3.60 -18.82
CA THR A 34 -0.61 3.93 -18.09
C THR A 34 0.62 4.03 -18.99
N GLU A 35 1.49 5.00 -18.69
CA GLU A 35 2.69 5.30 -19.46
C GLU A 35 3.96 5.26 -18.60
N HIS A 36 3.92 5.79 -17.37
CA HIS A 36 5.07 5.84 -16.48
C HIS A 36 4.73 5.44 -15.04
N TYR A 37 5.56 4.57 -14.47
CA TYR A 37 5.45 4.09 -13.09
C TYR A 37 6.71 4.41 -12.30
N VAL A 38 6.53 4.97 -11.11
CA VAL A 38 7.62 5.16 -10.15
C VAL A 38 7.28 4.36 -8.90
N GLY A 39 8.17 3.46 -8.52
CA GLY A 39 7.98 2.59 -7.39
C GLY A 39 9.11 2.66 -6.37
N LEU A 40 8.76 2.65 -5.08
CA LEU A 40 9.72 2.59 -3.97
C LEU A 40 9.48 1.37 -3.11
N ASP A 41 10.55 0.74 -2.68
CA ASP A 41 10.55 -0.28 -1.64
C ASP A 41 11.93 -0.30 -0.96
N PRO A 42 12.02 -0.27 0.38
CA PRO A 42 13.31 -0.30 1.07
C PRO A 42 14.00 -1.67 1.00
N ARG A 43 13.26 -2.73 0.64
CA ARG A 43 13.78 -4.08 0.58
C ARG A 43 14.56 -4.33 -0.72
N LYS A 44 15.87 -4.24 -0.64
CA LYS A 44 16.78 -4.38 -1.79
C LYS A 44 16.66 -5.72 -2.54
N GLU A 45 16.27 -6.81 -1.85
CA GLU A 45 16.12 -8.14 -2.45
C GLU A 45 14.97 -8.20 -3.46
N ASN A 46 13.97 -7.31 -3.34
CA ASN A 46 12.84 -7.25 -4.27
C ASN A 46 13.20 -6.56 -5.60
N HIS A 47 14.18 -5.66 -5.61
CA HIS A 47 14.48 -4.85 -6.79
C HIS A 47 14.90 -5.65 -8.04
N PRO A 48 15.76 -6.69 -7.97
CA PRO A 48 16.03 -7.54 -9.10
C PRO A 48 14.78 -8.28 -9.62
N ILE A 49 13.79 -8.50 -8.74
CA ILE A 49 12.53 -9.15 -9.09
C ILE A 49 11.64 -8.18 -9.88
N TYR A 50 11.57 -6.90 -9.47
CA TYR A 50 10.81 -5.88 -10.20
C TYR A 50 11.32 -5.69 -11.63
N HIS A 51 12.64 -5.66 -11.82
CA HIS A 51 13.24 -5.61 -13.17
C HIS A 51 12.85 -6.82 -14.01
N LYS A 52 12.93 -8.04 -13.44
CA LYS A 52 12.50 -9.25 -14.15
C LYS A 52 10.99 -9.26 -14.45
N GLN A 53 10.17 -8.74 -13.55
CA GLN A 53 8.73 -8.57 -13.81
C GLN A 53 8.49 -7.59 -14.97
N SER A 54 9.17 -6.45 -14.99
CA SER A 54 9.08 -5.47 -16.07
C SER A 54 9.48 -6.07 -17.41
N GLU A 55 10.64 -6.69 -17.49
CA GLU A 55 11.13 -7.36 -18.70
C GLU A 55 10.15 -8.44 -19.18
N PHE A 56 9.57 -9.21 -18.26
CA PHE A 56 8.57 -10.21 -18.59
C PHE A 56 7.30 -9.58 -19.17
N TYR A 57 6.79 -8.52 -18.55
CA TYR A 57 5.57 -7.86 -19.01
C TYR A 57 5.78 -7.15 -20.34
N GLU A 58 6.87 -6.42 -20.52
CA GLU A 58 7.24 -5.76 -21.78
C GLU A 58 7.31 -6.76 -22.93
N LYS A 59 7.94 -7.91 -22.70
CA LYS A 59 8.06 -8.97 -23.72
C LYS A 59 6.72 -9.60 -24.11
N HIS A 60 5.78 -9.76 -23.16
CA HIS A 60 4.55 -10.52 -23.36
C HIS A 60 3.30 -9.64 -23.59
N LEU A 61 3.35 -8.36 -23.22
CA LEU A 61 2.26 -7.40 -23.43
C LEU A 61 2.48 -6.49 -24.64
N GLY A 62 3.45 -6.79 -25.49
CA GLY A 62 3.90 -5.99 -26.63
C GLY A 62 2.86 -5.74 -27.76
N PHE A 63 1.56 -5.92 -27.48
CA PHE A 63 0.46 -5.54 -28.36
C PHE A 63 -0.14 -4.17 -28.05
N PHE A 64 0.32 -3.50 -26.99
CA PHE A 64 -0.10 -2.14 -26.65
C PHE A 64 0.93 -1.16 -27.20
N GLU A 65 0.48 -0.23 -28.03
CA GLU A 65 1.32 0.75 -28.76
C GLU A 65 2.04 1.79 -27.88
N ASN A 66 1.93 1.70 -26.56
CA ASN A 66 2.53 2.69 -25.66
C ASN A 66 3.81 2.13 -25.03
N ASP A 67 4.91 2.84 -25.25
CA ASP A 67 6.19 2.61 -24.56
C ASP A 67 6.04 2.90 -23.06
N LYS A 68 5.76 1.85 -22.28
CA LYS A 68 5.68 1.97 -20.83
C LYS A 68 7.06 2.00 -20.22
N THR A 69 7.25 2.87 -19.24
CA THR A 69 8.49 2.98 -18.48
C THR A 69 8.25 2.81 -16.99
N ALA A 70 9.19 2.17 -16.30
CA ALA A 70 9.12 2.01 -14.86
C ALA A 70 10.47 2.33 -14.20
N GLU A 71 10.44 3.14 -13.14
CA GLU A 71 11.60 3.46 -12.30
C GLU A 71 11.41 2.82 -10.91
N PHE A 72 12.48 2.19 -10.38
CA PHE A 72 12.45 1.56 -9.06
C PHE A 72 13.54 2.13 -8.16
N HIS A 73 13.17 2.49 -6.94
CA HIS A 73 14.08 3.09 -5.96
C HIS A 73 14.15 2.27 -4.69
N ILE A 74 15.39 1.92 -4.26
CA ILE A 74 15.66 1.26 -2.98
C ILE A 74 15.75 2.35 -1.92
N SER A 75 14.63 2.68 -1.28
CA SER A 75 14.59 3.70 -0.23
C SER A 75 13.36 3.54 0.64
N PRO A 76 13.46 3.81 1.94
CA PRO A 76 12.30 4.17 2.75
C PRO A 76 11.63 5.42 2.16
N ALA A 77 10.30 5.40 2.07
CA ALA A 77 9.58 6.49 1.42
C ALA A 77 9.68 7.82 2.19
N GLU A 78 9.73 7.76 3.52
CA GLU A 78 9.86 8.92 4.39
C GLU A 78 11.22 9.64 4.27
N ASP A 79 12.24 8.97 3.72
CA ASP A 79 13.58 9.53 3.51
C ASP A 79 13.82 9.98 2.07
N PHE A 80 13.00 9.50 1.13
CA PHE A 80 13.19 9.72 -0.29
C PHE A 80 12.93 11.19 -0.70
N ASP A 81 13.66 11.68 -1.70
CA ASP A 81 13.47 13.00 -2.30
C ASP A 81 12.59 12.90 -3.55
N PHE A 82 11.35 13.36 -3.42
CA PHE A 82 10.38 13.39 -4.52
C PHE A 82 10.41 14.68 -5.34
N SER A 83 11.30 15.61 -5.08
CA SER A 83 11.27 16.97 -5.65
C SER A 83 11.31 17.02 -7.18
N LYS A 84 11.89 16.01 -7.84
CA LYS A 84 11.94 15.94 -9.31
C LYS A 84 10.57 15.73 -9.96
N TRP A 85 9.54 15.30 -9.21
CA TRP A 85 8.22 14.98 -9.75
C TRP A 85 7.11 15.96 -9.32
N ASN A 86 7.40 17.23 -9.19
CA ASN A 86 6.35 18.19 -8.81
C ASN A 86 5.19 18.22 -9.83
N GLU A 87 3.94 18.08 -9.34
CA GLU A 87 2.71 18.01 -10.16
C GLU A 87 2.81 17.03 -11.36
N TYR A 88 3.38 15.85 -11.12
CA TYR A 88 3.69 14.89 -12.17
C TYR A 88 2.73 13.68 -12.20
N PHE A 89 2.33 13.15 -11.05
CA PHE A 89 1.54 11.93 -10.98
C PHE A 89 0.03 12.20 -11.12
N ASP A 90 -0.63 11.43 -11.98
CA ASP A 90 -2.08 11.38 -12.05
C ASP A 90 -2.65 10.62 -10.85
N VAL A 91 -1.97 9.54 -10.45
CA VAL A 91 -2.41 8.67 -9.36
C VAL A 91 -1.22 8.26 -8.49
N VAL A 92 -1.39 8.40 -7.19
CA VAL A 92 -0.63 7.66 -6.18
C VAL A 92 -1.50 6.51 -5.71
N PHE A 93 -1.09 5.27 -5.94
CA PHE A 93 -1.81 4.10 -5.44
C PHE A 93 -0.84 3.15 -4.75
N THR A 94 -1.03 2.96 -3.46
CA THR A 94 -0.10 2.21 -2.60
C THR A 94 -0.81 1.47 -1.48
N SER A 95 -0.11 0.50 -0.90
CA SER A 95 -0.49 -0.17 0.34
C SER A 95 0.73 -0.14 1.27
N PRO A 96 0.82 0.83 2.18
CA PRO A 96 1.91 0.90 3.14
C PRO A 96 1.90 -0.33 4.07
N PRO A 97 3.04 -0.72 4.67
CA PRO A 97 3.06 -1.81 5.63
C PRO A 97 2.13 -1.49 6.81
N TYR A 98 1.42 -2.50 7.31
CA TYR A 98 0.47 -2.35 8.41
C TYR A 98 1.21 -2.35 9.76
N PHE A 99 1.90 -1.26 10.08
CA PHE A 99 2.67 -1.05 11.31
C PHE A 99 3.56 -2.27 11.66
N SER A 100 3.50 -2.79 12.89
CA SER A 100 4.30 -3.94 13.34
C SER A 100 3.71 -5.31 13.00
N VAL A 101 2.54 -5.35 12.36
CA VAL A 101 1.86 -6.60 11.96
C VAL A 101 2.55 -7.25 10.78
N GLU A 102 3.04 -6.44 9.84
CA GLU A 102 3.77 -6.91 8.68
C GLU A 102 5.29 -6.66 8.83
N ARG A 103 6.06 -7.73 8.78
CA ARG A 103 7.50 -7.70 9.02
C ARG A 103 8.22 -8.43 7.89
N TYR A 104 8.59 -7.66 6.87
CA TYR A 104 9.17 -8.20 5.64
C TYR A 104 10.68 -8.44 5.74
N SER A 105 11.41 -7.65 6.54
CA SER A 105 12.81 -7.84 6.87
C SER A 105 13.14 -7.23 8.24
N TYR A 106 14.35 -7.47 8.75
CA TYR A 106 14.85 -6.89 10.01
C TYR A 106 15.80 -5.72 9.77
N ASP A 107 15.89 -5.22 8.55
CA ASP A 107 16.76 -4.10 8.22
C ASP A 107 16.26 -2.82 8.88
N ASP A 108 17.18 -1.92 9.19
CA ASP A 108 16.92 -0.61 9.80
C ASP A 108 16.15 0.36 8.89
N THR A 109 15.96 -0.01 7.63
CA THR A 109 15.12 0.70 6.66
C THR A 109 13.64 0.40 6.77
N GLN A 110 13.25 -0.62 7.55
CA GLN A 110 11.85 -1.02 7.72
C GLN A 110 11.15 -0.13 8.75
N SER A 111 9.94 0.34 8.44
CA SER A 111 9.19 1.25 9.31
C SER A 111 8.91 0.65 10.69
N TRP A 112 8.59 -0.67 10.79
CA TRP A 112 8.37 -1.35 12.05
C TRP A 112 9.66 -1.52 12.90
N VAL A 113 10.83 -1.47 12.27
CA VAL A 113 12.13 -1.47 12.97
C VAL A 113 12.43 -0.09 13.53
N ARG A 114 12.16 0.96 12.75
CA ARG A 114 12.41 2.37 13.12
C ARG A 114 11.44 2.88 14.16
N TYR A 115 10.16 2.62 13.99
CA TYR A 115 9.08 3.20 14.80
C TYR A 115 8.37 2.12 15.59
N LYS A 116 8.50 2.15 16.92
CA LYS A 116 8.04 1.07 17.82
C LYS A 116 6.66 1.31 18.41
N ASN A 117 6.15 2.52 18.35
CA ASN A 117 4.80 2.90 18.74
C ASN A 117 4.03 3.47 17.54
N ILE A 118 2.70 3.47 17.65
CA ILE A 118 1.83 3.86 16.54
C ILE A 118 1.89 5.36 16.26
N ASP A 119 2.09 6.19 17.27
CA ASP A 119 2.15 7.65 17.11
C ASP A 119 3.38 8.06 16.32
N ASP A 120 4.56 7.53 16.67
CA ASP A 120 5.78 7.76 15.90
C ASP A 120 5.68 7.20 14.48
N TRP A 121 5.07 6.02 14.32
CA TRP A 121 4.88 5.42 13.01
C TRP A 121 3.95 6.27 12.13
N ASN A 122 2.84 6.75 12.68
CA ASN A 122 1.94 7.66 11.97
C ASN A 122 2.65 8.96 11.60
N ALA A 123 3.37 9.57 12.55
CA ALA A 123 4.00 10.89 12.34
C ALA A 123 5.22 10.80 11.40
N GLU A 124 6.19 9.94 11.73
CA GLU A 124 7.52 9.95 11.11
C GLU A 124 7.63 9.06 9.86
N PHE A 125 6.73 8.10 9.68
CA PHE A 125 6.64 7.31 8.47
C PHE A 125 5.48 7.78 7.59
N LEU A 126 4.22 7.58 8.02
CA LEU A 126 3.07 7.73 7.14
C LEU A 126 2.83 9.21 6.78
N HIS A 127 2.66 10.09 7.78
CA HIS A 127 2.39 11.50 7.51
C HIS A 127 3.56 12.21 6.84
N LYS A 128 4.78 11.92 7.26
CA LYS A 128 6.00 12.48 6.63
C LYS A 128 6.12 12.07 5.16
N THR A 129 5.82 10.81 4.83
CA THR A 129 5.77 10.35 3.44
C THR A 129 4.66 11.07 2.66
N LEU A 130 3.45 11.11 3.21
CA LEU A 130 2.31 11.77 2.57
C LEU A 130 2.58 13.27 2.34
N GLU A 131 3.20 13.96 3.27
CA GLU A 131 3.59 15.38 3.12
C GLU A 131 4.51 15.60 1.93
N LYS A 132 5.46 14.69 1.71
CA LYS A 132 6.41 14.76 0.59
C LYS A 132 5.78 14.41 -0.76
N ILE A 133 4.78 13.52 -0.79
CA ILE A 133 4.16 13.10 -2.05
C ILE A 133 3.01 14.00 -2.51
N ILE A 134 2.30 14.69 -1.62
CA ILE A 134 1.20 15.59 -1.98
C ILE A 134 1.62 16.60 -3.07
N PRO A 135 2.78 17.28 -3.00
CA PRO A 135 3.23 18.18 -4.07
C PRO A 135 3.42 17.50 -5.42
N THR A 136 3.74 16.21 -5.44
CA THR A 136 4.02 15.47 -6.68
C THR A 136 2.76 15.11 -7.47
N VAL A 137 1.60 15.15 -6.84
CA VAL A 137 0.30 14.85 -7.46
C VAL A 137 -0.17 16.06 -8.25
N LYS A 138 -0.66 15.85 -9.46
CA LYS A 138 -1.29 16.88 -10.30
C LYS A 138 -2.53 17.46 -9.64
N LYS A 139 -2.93 18.66 -10.04
CA LYS A 139 -4.27 19.18 -9.72
C LYS A 139 -5.34 18.27 -10.31
N GLY A 140 -6.30 17.85 -9.49
CA GLY A 140 -7.30 16.84 -9.87
C GLY A 140 -6.76 15.40 -9.88
N GLY A 141 -5.49 15.18 -9.53
CA GLY A 141 -4.93 13.86 -9.36
C GLY A 141 -5.38 13.18 -8.06
N ILE A 142 -5.21 11.88 -7.97
CA ILE A 142 -5.76 11.04 -6.91
C ILE A 142 -4.66 10.44 -6.04
N ILE A 143 -4.89 10.44 -4.74
CA ILE A 143 -4.14 9.64 -3.76
C ILE A 143 -5.08 8.55 -3.24
N ALA A 144 -4.72 7.30 -3.49
CA ALA A 144 -5.46 6.13 -3.05
C ALA A 144 -4.57 5.26 -2.16
N ILE A 145 -5.01 5.03 -0.92
CA ILE A 145 -4.22 4.30 0.06
C ILE A 145 -5.02 3.09 0.55
N ASN A 146 -4.49 1.91 0.30
CA ASN A 146 -5.05 0.66 0.82
C ASN A 146 -4.41 0.38 2.18
N ILE A 147 -5.12 0.69 3.27
CA ILE A 147 -4.68 0.48 4.64
C ILE A 147 -5.87 0.41 5.59
N ALA A 148 -5.75 -0.40 6.64
CA ALA A 148 -6.75 -0.54 7.69
C ALA A 148 -6.12 -0.35 9.08
N ASP A 149 -6.97 -0.11 10.07
CA ASP A 149 -6.57 -0.17 11.47
C ASP A 149 -6.11 -1.59 11.84
N VAL A 150 -5.21 -1.70 12.78
CA VAL A 150 -4.58 -2.98 13.12
C VAL A 150 -4.80 -3.37 14.57
N TYR A 151 -4.88 -4.68 14.78
CA TYR A 151 -4.79 -5.26 16.12
C TYR A 151 -3.41 -5.88 16.31
N THR A 152 -2.71 -5.51 17.37
CA THR A 152 -1.39 -6.06 17.67
C THR A 152 -1.23 -6.44 19.14
N ASN A 153 -0.62 -7.61 19.36
CA ASN A 153 -0.04 -8.05 20.63
C ASN A 153 1.45 -8.36 20.43
N SER A 154 2.05 -7.82 19.38
CA SER A 154 3.42 -8.11 18.99
C SER A 154 4.41 -7.63 20.04
N LYS A 155 5.38 -8.46 20.39
CA LYS A 155 6.52 -8.07 21.25
C LYS A 155 7.43 -7.01 20.59
N TRP A 156 7.24 -6.73 19.30
CA TRP A 156 8.01 -5.77 18.52
C TRP A 156 7.41 -4.35 18.54
N SER A 157 6.23 -4.19 19.15
CA SER A 157 5.57 -2.91 19.38
C SER A 157 5.49 -2.63 20.87
N THR A 158 5.55 -1.37 21.28
CA THR A 158 5.23 -0.91 22.63
C THR A 158 3.73 -0.88 22.88
N ASP A 159 2.94 -0.73 21.80
CA ASP A 159 1.49 -0.66 21.88
C ASP A 159 0.84 -2.04 21.78
N ARG A 160 -0.38 -2.14 22.28
CA ARG A 160 -1.19 -3.34 22.30
C ARG A 160 -2.64 -3.02 21.99
N GLY A 161 -3.35 -4.00 21.41
CA GLY A 161 -4.76 -3.89 21.11
C GLY A 161 -5.02 -3.30 19.73
N TRP A 162 -6.19 -2.69 19.56
CA TRP A 162 -6.56 -1.96 18.34
C TRP A 162 -5.83 -0.62 18.28
N LEU A 163 -5.18 -0.37 17.15
CA LEU A 163 -4.41 0.84 16.88
C LEU A 163 -4.97 1.54 15.65
N GLU A 164 -5.22 2.84 15.78
CA GLU A 164 -5.79 3.66 14.71
C GLU A 164 -4.69 4.13 13.75
N ILE A 165 -4.90 3.88 12.48
CA ILE A 165 -4.11 4.37 11.35
C ILE A 165 -4.98 5.22 10.43
N CYS A 166 -6.21 4.76 10.19
CA CYS A 166 -7.09 5.32 9.18
C CYS A 166 -7.56 6.73 9.53
N ASN A 167 -8.05 6.96 10.77
CA ASN A 167 -8.51 8.28 11.19
C ASN A 167 -7.39 9.33 11.21
N PRO A 168 -6.22 9.08 11.85
CA PRO A 168 -5.08 10.00 11.80
C PRO A 168 -4.63 10.33 10.37
N MET A 169 -4.56 9.34 9.48
CA MET A 169 -4.22 9.55 8.07
C MET A 169 -5.25 10.43 7.35
N ASN A 170 -6.54 10.11 7.50
CA ASN A 170 -7.62 10.87 6.85
C ASN A 170 -7.64 12.33 7.31
N ASP A 171 -7.48 12.56 8.61
CA ASP A 171 -7.46 13.92 9.18
C ASP A 171 -6.21 14.68 8.72
N PHE A 172 -5.07 14.01 8.63
CA PHE A 172 -3.84 14.59 8.09
C PHE A 172 -4.04 15.04 6.63
N LEU A 173 -4.54 14.16 5.74
CA LEU A 173 -4.75 14.49 4.33
C LEU A 173 -5.75 15.65 4.14
N LYS A 174 -6.86 15.65 4.90
CA LYS A 174 -7.80 16.77 4.91
C LYS A 174 -7.15 18.08 5.39
N SER A 175 -6.30 18.01 6.42
CA SER A 175 -5.59 19.19 6.94
C SER A 175 -4.63 19.82 5.93
N LYS A 176 -4.15 19.01 4.95
CA LYS A 176 -3.31 19.45 3.83
C LYS A 176 -4.14 19.95 2.63
N GLY A 177 -5.45 20.05 2.76
CA GLY A 177 -6.34 20.62 1.75
C GLY A 177 -6.82 19.61 0.68
N LEU A 178 -6.62 18.31 0.88
CA LEU A 178 -7.15 17.30 -0.03
C LEU A 178 -8.64 17.04 0.27
N THR A 179 -9.39 16.75 -0.79
CA THR A 179 -10.80 16.38 -0.70
C THR A 179 -10.94 14.88 -0.53
N TYR A 180 -11.67 14.44 0.49
CA TYR A 180 -12.01 13.03 0.67
C TYR A 180 -13.13 12.62 -0.31
N GLU A 181 -12.84 11.72 -1.23
CA GLU A 181 -13.77 11.25 -2.27
C GLU A 181 -14.55 10.00 -1.86
N GLY A 182 -14.10 9.31 -0.83
CA GLY A 182 -14.74 8.10 -0.33
C GLY A 182 -13.78 6.97 -0.03
N CYS A 183 -14.38 5.79 0.24
CA CYS A 183 -13.64 4.57 0.53
C CYS A 183 -14.23 3.41 -0.29
N ILE A 184 -13.37 2.66 -0.96
CA ILE A 184 -13.74 1.45 -1.70
C ILE A 184 -13.29 0.23 -0.88
N GLY A 185 -14.20 -0.69 -0.61
CA GLY A 185 -13.88 -1.98 -0.02
C GLY A 185 -13.30 -2.93 -1.08
N MET A 186 -12.04 -3.31 -0.94
CA MET A 186 -11.44 -4.36 -1.76
C MET A 186 -11.82 -5.72 -1.19
N ALA A 187 -12.66 -6.49 -1.90
CA ALA A 187 -13.06 -7.82 -1.46
C ALA A 187 -11.84 -8.75 -1.37
N MET A 188 -11.66 -9.35 -0.19
CA MET A 188 -10.56 -10.28 0.08
C MET A 188 -11.09 -11.71 0.11
N ALA A 189 -10.40 -12.60 -0.60
CA ALA A 189 -10.62 -14.03 -0.41
C ALA A 189 -10.10 -14.45 0.97
N ARG A 190 -10.85 -15.33 1.67
CA ARG A 190 -10.34 -15.94 2.91
C ARG A 190 -9.04 -16.70 2.61
N ARG A 191 -8.02 -16.42 3.39
CA ARG A 191 -6.80 -17.25 3.34
C ARG A 191 -7.16 -18.67 3.80
N PRO A 192 -6.75 -19.71 3.06
CA PRO A 192 -6.89 -21.09 3.55
C PRO A 192 -6.26 -21.18 4.94
N ASN A 193 -6.97 -21.73 5.91
CA ASN A 193 -6.55 -21.91 7.32
C ASN A 193 -6.45 -20.63 8.16
N SER A 194 -6.98 -19.48 7.73
CA SER A 194 -7.12 -18.32 8.60
C SER A 194 -8.48 -18.31 9.29
N GLY A 195 -8.51 -18.78 10.51
CA GLY A 195 -9.65 -18.56 11.39
C GLY A 195 -9.61 -17.15 11.96
N GLY A 196 -10.25 -16.18 11.31
CA GLY A 196 -10.39 -14.83 11.84
C GLY A 196 -9.27 -13.86 11.44
N ALA A 197 -9.58 -12.57 11.49
CA ALA A 197 -8.69 -11.46 11.17
C ALA A 197 -7.42 -11.51 12.02
N GLY A 198 -6.33 -11.92 11.43
CA GLY A 198 -5.01 -11.96 12.06
C GLY A 198 -4.07 -12.74 11.17
N THR A 199 -2.94 -12.18 10.91
CA THR A 199 -1.82 -12.87 10.27
C THR A 199 -1.49 -14.11 11.10
N ALA A 200 -1.76 -15.30 10.55
CA ALA A 200 -1.29 -16.54 11.14
C ALA A 200 0.24 -16.62 10.98
N SER A 201 0.95 -16.02 11.90
CA SER A 201 2.26 -16.50 12.28
C SER A 201 2.09 -17.21 13.60
N ASP A 202 2.44 -18.48 13.60
CA ASP A 202 2.56 -19.37 14.73
C ASP A 202 1.27 -20.14 15.13
N THR A 203 1.42 -21.40 15.04
CA THR A 203 0.80 -22.59 15.62
C THR A 203 0.11 -22.45 16.99
N GLU A 204 -0.68 -21.42 17.23
CA GLU A 204 -1.62 -21.45 18.32
C GLU A 204 -2.85 -22.25 17.88
N GLN A 205 -3.08 -23.38 18.54
CA GLN A 205 -4.31 -24.15 18.43
C GLN A 205 -5.50 -23.23 18.65
N TYR A 206 -6.31 -23.09 17.60
CA TYR A 206 -7.55 -22.31 17.70
C TYR A 206 -8.47 -22.93 18.75
N SER A 207 -8.95 -22.11 19.67
CA SER A 207 -9.99 -22.53 20.59
C SER A 207 -11.26 -22.91 19.81
N GLU A 208 -12.06 -23.83 20.35
CA GLU A 208 -13.35 -24.24 19.73
C GLU A 208 -14.29 -23.04 19.51
N GLU A 209 -14.21 -22.01 20.36
CA GLU A 209 -14.95 -20.75 20.22
C GLU A 209 -14.55 -19.99 18.94
N ARG A 210 -13.24 -19.88 18.64
CA ARG A 210 -12.75 -19.22 17.41
C ARG A 210 -13.14 -19.98 16.15
N ILE A 211 -13.17 -21.30 16.21
CA ILE A 211 -13.63 -22.13 15.08
C ILE A 211 -15.11 -21.86 14.82
N LYS A 212 -15.93 -21.78 15.87
CA LYS A 212 -17.36 -21.49 15.80
C LYS A 212 -17.63 -20.07 15.25
N GLU A 213 -16.93 -19.05 15.77
CA GLU A 213 -17.00 -17.68 15.24
C GLU A 213 -16.59 -17.61 13.75
N SER A 214 -15.58 -18.38 13.34
CA SER A 214 -15.18 -18.50 11.95
C SER A 214 -16.26 -19.15 11.09
N GLU A 215 -16.95 -20.15 11.60
CA GLU A 215 -18.06 -20.80 10.90
C GLU A 215 -19.29 -19.91 10.76
N GLU A 216 -19.64 -19.17 11.79
CA GLU A 216 -20.74 -18.19 11.79
C GLU A 216 -20.43 -16.97 10.89
N SER A 217 -19.17 -16.70 10.59
CA SER A 217 -18.74 -15.61 9.72
C SER A 217 -18.46 -16.04 8.26
N LYS A 218 -18.78 -17.28 7.87
CA LYS A 218 -18.51 -17.80 6.51
C LYS A 218 -19.12 -16.97 5.40
N ASP A 219 -20.22 -16.29 5.65
CA ASP A 219 -20.93 -15.46 4.67
C ASP A 219 -20.57 -13.97 4.75
N LYS A 220 -19.65 -13.55 5.64
CA LYS A 220 -19.20 -12.17 5.73
C LYS A 220 -18.11 -11.91 4.71
N LEU A 221 -18.35 -10.96 3.81
CA LEU A 221 -17.33 -10.43 2.92
C LEU A 221 -16.30 -9.66 3.74
N PHE A 222 -15.06 -10.15 3.73
CA PHE A 222 -13.93 -9.38 4.25
C PHE A 222 -13.49 -8.40 3.17
N SER A 223 -13.32 -7.15 3.54
CA SER A 223 -12.79 -6.14 2.64
C SER A 223 -11.69 -5.33 3.32
N GLU A 224 -10.67 -5.00 2.56
CA GLU A 224 -9.70 -3.99 2.95
C GLU A 224 -10.07 -2.64 2.33
N PRO A 225 -10.02 -1.54 3.10
CA PRO A 225 -10.41 -0.24 2.59
C PRO A 225 -9.32 0.36 1.71
N ILE A 226 -9.74 0.97 0.61
CA ILE A 226 -8.93 1.88 -0.20
C ILE A 226 -9.50 3.28 -0.01
N TRP A 227 -8.77 4.14 0.68
CA TRP A 227 -9.13 5.52 0.97
C TRP A 227 -8.74 6.41 -0.19
N ILE A 228 -9.66 7.22 -0.70
CA ILE A 228 -9.50 8.01 -1.93
C ILE A 228 -9.59 9.49 -1.62
N PHE A 229 -8.58 10.23 -2.07
CA PHE A 229 -8.49 11.67 -1.94
C PHE A 229 -8.12 12.31 -3.28
N SER A 230 -8.69 13.48 -3.58
CA SER A 230 -8.29 14.32 -4.72
C SER A 230 -7.54 15.57 -4.25
N LYS A 231 -6.60 16.04 -5.10
CA LYS A 231 -5.84 17.28 -4.88
C LYS A 231 -6.43 18.45 -5.65
#